data_76288063aa21c6b8e5971dd4d916842b
#
_entry.id   76288063aa21c6b8e5971dd4d916842b
#
_cell.length_a   1.000
_cell.length_b   1.000
_cell.length_c   1.000
_cell.angle_alpha   90.00
_cell.angle_beta   90.00
_cell.angle_gamma   90.00
#
_symmetry.space_group_name_H-M   'P 1'
#
loop_
_entity.id
_entity.type
_entity.pdbx_description
1 polymer ?
#
loop_
_entity_poly.entity_id
_entity_poly.type
_entity_poly.pdbx_seq_one_letter_code
_entity_poly.pdbx_strand_id
1 'polypeptide(L)' 'MSPLDMKPLPQFGAGVCELRERFERNAYRVMYVVNLIKAIYVLHAFMKKSKSGIGLPKPDAELIAARLRRAQEQDTED' A
#
# COMPACT_ATOMS: atom_id res chain seq x y z
N MET A 1 -4.64 -10.69 -12.55
CA MET A 1 -4.48 -9.31 -12.04
C MET A 1 -4.16 -8.36 -13.18
N SER A 2 -4.85 -7.27 -13.23
CA SER A 2 -4.64 -6.30 -14.29
C SER A 2 -3.64 -5.25 -13.85
N PRO A 3 -2.62 -4.92 -14.65
CA PRO A 3 -1.72 -3.83 -14.31
C PRO A 3 -2.41 -2.48 -14.19
N LEU A 4 -3.61 -2.36 -14.76
CA LEU A 4 -4.36 -1.11 -14.65
C LEU A 4 -4.91 -0.86 -13.27
N ASP A 5 -4.91 -1.88 -12.41
CA ASP A 5 -5.40 -1.73 -11.05
C ASP A 5 -4.35 -1.18 -10.10
N MET A 6 -3.13 -1.04 -10.57
CA MET A 6 -2.05 -0.50 -9.77
C MET A 6 -2.00 1.01 -9.88
N LYS A 7 -1.85 1.68 -8.77
CA LYS A 7 -1.90 3.14 -8.72
C LYS A 7 -0.83 3.67 -7.77
N PRO A 8 -0.03 4.64 -8.21
CA PRO A 8 0.95 5.22 -7.30
C PRO A 8 0.30 6.08 -6.22
N LEU A 9 0.93 6.14 -5.07
CA LEU A 9 0.46 6.94 -3.94
C LEU A 9 1.59 7.89 -3.51
N PRO A 10 1.80 8.97 -4.26
CA PRO A 10 2.92 9.87 -4.00
C PRO A 10 2.85 10.57 -2.65
N GLN A 11 1.65 10.64 -2.04
CA GLN A 11 1.52 11.28 -0.74
C GLN A 11 2.27 10.53 0.35
N PHE A 12 2.60 9.27 0.15
CA PHE A 12 3.40 8.50 1.11
C PHE A 12 4.88 8.49 0.76
N GLY A 13 5.23 8.87 -0.45
CA GLY A 13 6.61 8.89 -0.88
C GLY A 13 6.82 8.14 -2.18
N ALA A 14 8.02 8.25 -2.73
CA ALA A 14 8.34 7.60 -4.00
C ALA A 14 8.28 6.09 -3.86
N GLY A 15 7.73 5.44 -4.88
CA GLY A 15 7.70 4.00 -4.93
C GLY A 15 6.56 3.34 -4.19
N VAL A 16 5.74 4.10 -3.48
CA VAL A 16 4.58 3.53 -2.77
C VAL A 16 3.42 3.44 -3.75
N CYS A 17 2.80 2.27 -3.80
CA CYS A 17 1.74 1.98 -4.74
C CYS A 17 0.59 1.26 -4.06
N GLU A 18 -0.57 1.39 -4.66
CA GLU A 18 -1.76 0.69 -4.23
C GLU A 18 -2.18 -0.28 -5.33
N LEU A 19 -2.48 -1.50 -4.93
CA LEU A 19 -3.08 -2.49 -5.82
C LEU A 19 -4.49 -2.75 -5.36
N ARG A 20 -5.44 -2.66 -6.28
CA ARG A 20 -6.84 -2.97 -5.98
C ARG A 20 -7.19 -4.29 -6.62
N GLU A 21 -7.73 -5.20 -5.82
CA GLU A 21 -8.14 -6.50 -6.30
C GLU A 21 -9.55 -6.79 -5.83
N ARG A 22 -10.28 -7.48 -6.68
CA ARG A 22 -11.62 -7.95 -6.32
C ARG A 22 -11.59 -9.46 -6.28
N PHE A 23 -12.01 -10.02 -5.15
CA PHE A 23 -12.10 -11.45 -5.00
C PHE A 23 -13.49 -11.78 -4.46
N GLU A 24 -14.21 -12.61 -5.20
CA GLU A 24 -15.60 -12.91 -4.92
C GLU A 24 -16.40 -11.62 -4.96
N ARG A 25 -16.96 -11.17 -3.85
CA ARG A 25 -17.74 -9.93 -3.81
C ARG A 25 -17.05 -8.84 -3.02
N ASN A 26 -15.82 -9.08 -2.65
CA ASN A 26 -15.08 -8.15 -1.80
C ASN A 26 -14.00 -7.46 -2.58
N ALA A 27 -13.81 -6.20 -2.27
CA ALA A 27 -12.71 -5.41 -2.85
C ALA A 27 -11.61 -5.29 -1.81
N TYR A 28 -10.38 -5.58 -2.24
CA TYR A 28 -9.22 -5.52 -1.36
C TYR A 28 -8.25 -4.49 -1.89
N ARG A 29 -7.55 -3.83 -0.98
CA ARG A 29 -6.52 -2.86 -1.30
C ARG A 29 -5.23 -3.29 -0.64
N VAL A 30 -4.16 -3.29 -1.41
CA VAL A 30 -2.84 -3.64 -0.91
C VAL A 30 -1.90 -2.48 -1.18
N MET A 31 -1.24 -2.00 -0.13
CA MET A 31 -0.26 -0.94 -0.23
C MET A 31 1.13 -1.54 -0.14
N TYR A 32 2.00 -1.17 -1.07
CA TYR A 32 3.34 -1.74 -1.11
C TYR A 32 4.33 -0.70 -1.63
N VAL A 33 5.60 -0.95 -1.39
CA VAL A 33 6.66 -0.07 -1.87
C VAL A 33 7.62 -0.88 -2.73
N VAL A 34 7.98 -0.32 -3.89
CA VAL A 34 8.73 -1.06 -4.90
C VAL A 34 10.14 -0.51 -5.14
N ASN A 35 10.46 0.67 -4.66
CA ASN A 35 11.75 1.29 -4.99
C ASN A 35 12.84 1.03 -3.97
N LEU A 36 12.65 0.04 -3.11
CA LEU A 36 13.68 -0.33 -2.16
C LEU A 36 14.61 -1.38 -2.77
N ILE A 37 15.80 -1.49 -2.22
CA ILE A 37 16.87 -2.27 -2.85
C ILE A 37 16.67 -3.77 -2.68
N LYS A 38 16.31 -4.19 -1.48
CA LYS A 38 16.33 -5.62 -1.15
C LYS A 38 15.07 -6.35 -1.55
N ALA A 39 13.93 -5.69 -1.52
CA ALA A 39 12.68 -6.39 -1.77
C ALA A 39 11.55 -5.41 -1.99
N ILE A 40 10.43 -5.96 -2.48
CA ILE A 40 9.15 -5.26 -2.47
C ILE A 40 8.53 -5.56 -1.11
N TYR A 41 8.16 -4.51 -0.39
CA TYR A 41 7.59 -4.68 0.95
C TYR A 41 6.10 -4.36 0.91
N VAL A 42 5.29 -5.29 1.42
CA VAL A 42 3.86 -5.03 1.59
C VAL A 42 3.67 -4.27 2.88
N LEU A 43 3.07 -3.10 2.78
CA LEU A 43 2.91 -2.22 3.94
C LEU A 43 1.58 -2.46 4.65
N HIS A 44 0.53 -2.73 3.90
CA HIS A 44 -0.80 -2.89 4.50
C HIS A 44 -1.73 -3.52 3.48
N ALA A 45 -2.59 -4.39 3.93
CA ALA A 45 -3.61 -4.98 3.07
C ALA A 45 -4.91 -5.04 3.87
N PHE A 46 -6.00 -4.61 3.25
CA PHE A 46 -7.27 -4.58 3.94
C PHE A 46 -8.42 -4.64 2.95
N MET A 47 -9.58 -5.04 3.46
CA MET A 47 -10.78 -5.08 2.65
C MET A 47 -11.43 -3.70 2.65
N LYS A 48 -11.76 -3.21 1.47
CA LYS A 48 -12.43 -1.93 1.35
C LYS A 48 -13.89 -2.10 1.74
N LYS A 49 -14.31 -1.39 2.76
CA LYS A 49 -15.69 -1.46 3.23
C LYS A 49 -16.49 -0.21 2.92
N SER A 50 -15.83 0.87 2.61
CA SER A 50 -16.49 2.14 2.41
C SER A 50 -17.17 2.19 1.06
N LYS A 51 -18.38 2.68 1.03
CA LYS A 51 -19.10 2.90 -0.20
C LYS A 51 -18.91 4.31 -0.75
N SER A 52 -18.34 5.18 0.02
CA SER A 52 -18.31 6.59 -0.30
C SER A 52 -17.15 7.00 -1.18
N GLY A 53 -16.19 6.11 -1.40
CA GLY A 53 -15.04 6.46 -2.20
C GLY A 53 -14.10 7.44 -1.52
N ILE A 54 -14.31 7.67 -0.25
CA ILE A 54 -13.42 8.50 0.53
C ILE A 54 -12.08 7.79 0.62
N GLY A 55 -11.02 8.55 0.63
CA GLY A 55 -9.70 7.99 0.68
C GLY A 55 -9.46 7.19 1.94
N LEU A 56 -8.22 6.90 2.18
CA LEU A 56 -7.77 6.06 3.26
C LEU A 56 -8.14 6.65 4.62
N PRO A 57 -8.72 5.86 5.53
CA PRO A 57 -8.94 6.34 6.89
C PRO A 57 -7.62 6.71 7.55
N LYS A 58 -7.68 7.68 8.46
CA LYS A 58 -6.47 8.19 9.08
C LYS A 58 -5.66 7.12 9.82
N PRO A 59 -6.28 6.20 10.59
CA PRO A 59 -5.49 5.15 11.24
C PRO A 59 -4.74 4.27 10.25
N ASP A 60 -5.36 3.97 9.11
CA ASP A 60 -4.69 3.17 8.09
C ASP A 60 -3.54 3.94 7.46
N ALA A 61 -3.73 5.23 7.22
CA ALA A 61 -2.67 6.05 6.65
C ALA A 61 -1.47 6.14 7.58
N GLU A 62 -1.73 6.28 8.88
CA GLU A 62 -0.66 6.35 9.87
C GLU A 62 0.10 5.02 9.95
N LEU A 63 -0.63 3.93 9.87
CA LEU A 63 -0.01 2.60 9.89
C LEU A 63 0.87 2.39 8.67
N ILE A 64 0.39 2.79 7.50
CA ILE A 64 1.15 2.66 6.27
C ILE A 64 2.44 3.49 6.36
N ALA A 65 2.35 4.71 6.85
CA ALA A 65 3.52 5.57 6.98
C ALA A 65 4.54 4.98 7.94
N ALA A 66 4.08 4.42 9.06
CA ALA A 66 4.98 3.81 10.03
C ALA A 66 5.66 2.57 9.45
N ARG A 67 4.91 1.76 8.72
CA ARG A 67 5.47 0.55 8.13
C ARG A 67 6.42 0.88 6.99
N LEU A 68 6.15 1.93 6.25
CA LEU A 68 7.08 2.37 5.21
C LEU A 68 8.41 2.76 5.81
N ARG A 69 8.39 3.52 6.90
CA ARG A 69 9.61 3.90 7.57
C ARG A 69 10.39 2.67 8.03
N ARG A 70 9.70 1.70 8.59
CA ARG A 70 10.34 0.47 9.05
C ARG A 70 10.93 -0.31 7.88
N ALA A 71 10.21 -0.37 6.77
CA ALA A 71 10.74 -1.07 5.59
C ALA A 71 11.99 -0.39 5.05
N GLN A 72 12.01 0.94 5.04
CA GLN A 72 13.18 1.68 4.60
C GLN A 72 14.37 1.43 5.51
N GLU A 73 14.12 1.34 6.82
CA GLU A 73 15.18 1.03 7.77
C GLU A 73 15.73 -0.37 7.55
N GLN A 74 14.86 -1.33 7.34
CA GLN A 74 15.28 -2.70 7.09
C GLN A 74 16.04 -2.82 5.77
N ASP A 75 15.65 -2.04 4.79
CA ASP A 75 16.29 -2.10 3.48
C ASP A 75 17.73 -1.60 3.52
N THR A 76 18.07 -0.75 4.49
CA THR A 76 19.41 -0.21 4.63
C THR A 76 20.28 -1.03 5.59
N GLU A 77 19.69 -1.95 6.33
CA GLU A 77 20.43 -2.81 7.24
C GLU A 77 21.12 -3.94 6.48
N ASP A 78 22.24 -4.35 6.97
CA ASP A 78 22.95 -5.49 6.39
C ASP A 78 22.53 -6.80 7.02
#